data_ca12384041e11e5e7dfe998fdc7631e1
#
_entry.id   ca12384041e11e5e7dfe998fdc7631e1
#
_cell.length_a   1.000
_cell.length_b   1.000
_cell.length_c   1.000
_cell.angle_alpha   90.00
_cell.angle_beta   90.00
_cell.angle_gamma   90.00
#
_symmetry.space_group_name_H-M   'P 1'
#
loop_
_entity.id
_entity.type
_entity.pdbx_description
1 polymer ?
#
loop_
_entity_poly.entity_id
_entity_poly.type
_entity_poly.pdbx_seq_one_letter_code
_entity_poly.pdbx_strand_id
1 'polypeptide(L)'
;MKISSFVLKSVFVSSMIFCFGNITAADPKNNKAPKLEYFGSLTYRDIGEGKNFSRNFVANLGSGTLTLANGDIGKVSAPCADFGNAQKELWFDLDVRCTFTMEDGAHLYIFYGGKMIMDDKAKELMDEGKPWKPKNGIKYWINAPLIRTSSQKYDYMNYIQLIGKGIIADLSAGYVTYDLYKVLYQKL
;
A
#
# COMPACT_ATOMS: atom_id res chain seq x y z
N MET A 1 -84.01 12.04 17.40
CA MET A 1 -83.17 13.26 17.21
C MET A 1 -81.72 12.83 17.16
N LYS A 2 -81.11 12.73 15.94
CA LYS A 2 -79.75 12.22 15.73
C LYS A 2 -78.86 13.41 15.49
N ILE A 3 -77.83 13.57 16.33
CA ILE A 3 -76.76 14.57 16.15
C ILE A 3 -75.59 13.84 15.55
N SER A 4 -75.22 14.24 14.32
CA SER A 4 -74.04 13.75 13.58
C SER A 4 -72.85 14.56 13.99
N SER A 5 -71.79 13.91 14.50
CA SER A 5 -70.50 14.55 14.79
C SER A 5 -69.55 14.45 13.58
N PHE A 6 -69.21 15.58 13.03
CA PHE A 6 -68.18 15.73 11.97
C PHE A 6 -66.79 15.72 12.60
N VAL A 7 -66.03 14.67 12.33
CA VAL A 7 -64.58 14.62 12.70
C VAL A 7 -63.77 15.22 11.59
N LEU A 8 -63.20 16.39 11.86
CA LEU A 8 -62.28 17.06 10.98
C LEU A 8 -60.88 16.42 11.10
N LYS A 9 -60.43 15.69 10.08
CA LYS A 9 -59.07 15.17 10.02
C LYS A 9 -58.13 16.24 9.48
N SER A 10 -57.33 16.82 10.38
CA SER A 10 -56.19 17.67 9.99
C SER A 10 -55.09 16.84 9.38
N VAL A 11 -54.81 17.05 8.10
CA VAL A 11 -53.64 16.49 7.41
C VAL A 11 -52.47 17.46 7.62
N PHE A 12 -51.54 17.08 8.49
CA PHE A 12 -50.26 17.76 8.62
C PHE A 12 -49.36 17.37 7.45
N VAL A 13 -49.24 18.23 6.45
CA VAL A 13 -48.21 18.11 5.39
C VAL A 13 -46.93 18.69 5.97
N SER A 14 -46.00 17.80 6.40
CA SER A 14 -44.66 18.18 6.82
C SER A 14 -43.82 18.44 5.56
N SER A 15 -43.61 19.72 5.24
CA SER A 15 -42.71 20.12 4.17
C SER A 15 -41.27 19.91 4.62
N MET A 16 -40.65 18.77 4.24
CA MET A 16 -39.20 18.60 4.33
C MET A 16 -38.53 19.52 3.32
N ILE A 17 -37.99 20.63 3.79
CA ILE A 17 -37.08 21.49 3.02
C ILE A 17 -35.74 20.75 2.94
N PHE A 18 -35.49 20.09 1.82
CA PHE A 18 -34.17 19.60 1.49
C PHE A 18 -33.30 20.83 1.15
N CYS A 19 -32.51 21.28 2.10
CA CYS A 19 -31.39 22.16 1.80
C CYS A 19 -30.36 21.38 0.97
N PHE A 20 -30.48 21.44 -0.36
CA PHE A 20 -29.37 21.09 -1.24
C PHE A 20 -28.28 22.15 -1.05
N GLY A 21 -27.39 21.91 -0.08
CA GLY A 21 -26.12 22.64 -0.04
C GLY A 21 -25.43 22.43 -1.39
N ASN A 22 -25.17 23.50 -2.12
CA ASN A 22 -24.34 23.44 -3.31
C ASN A 22 -22.97 22.93 -2.89
N ILE A 23 -22.72 21.63 -3.06
CA ILE A 23 -21.39 21.05 -3.01
C ILE A 23 -20.71 21.59 -4.28
N THR A 24 -20.04 22.73 -4.16
CA THR A 24 -19.16 23.20 -5.22
C THR A 24 -18.04 22.17 -5.32
N ALA A 25 -18.06 21.36 -6.38
CA ALA A 25 -16.93 20.51 -6.72
C ALA A 25 -15.69 21.41 -6.79
N ALA A 26 -14.63 21.04 -6.06
CA ALA A 26 -13.37 21.77 -6.10
C ALA A 26 -12.93 21.90 -7.56
N ASP A 27 -12.51 23.12 -7.96
CA ASP A 27 -12.03 23.36 -9.32
C ASP A 27 -10.85 22.43 -9.63
N PRO A 28 -11.00 21.47 -10.56
CA PRO A 28 -9.95 20.49 -10.87
C PRO A 28 -8.66 21.15 -11.39
N LYS A 29 -8.72 22.39 -11.85
CA LYS A 29 -7.54 23.15 -12.33
C LYS A 29 -6.62 23.66 -11.21
N ASN A 30 -7.10 23.70 -9.97
CA ASN A 30 -6.31 24.16 -8.81
C ASN A 30 -5.78 23.01 -7.94
N ASN A 31 -6.21 21.77 -8.16
CA ASN A 31 -5.71 20.63 -7.43
C ASN A 31 -4.38 20.15 -8.04
N LYS A 32 -3.27 20.61 -7.46
CA LYS A 32 -1.95 20.04 -7.78
C LYS A 32 -1.84 18.65 -7.18
N ALA A 33 -1.42 17.68 -8.00
CA ALA A 33 -1.11 16.34 -7.50
C ALA A 33 -0.05 16.41 -6.38
N PRO A 34 -0.12 15.52 -5.37
CA PRO A 34 0.90 15.42 -4.34
C PRO A 34 2.28 15.23 -4.98
N LYS A 35 3.30 15.87 -4.44
CA LYS A 35 4.68 15.61 -4.84
C LYS A 35 5.21 14.42 -4.08
N LEU A 36 6.17 13.74 -4.70
CA LEU A 36 6.89 12.62 -4.10
C LEU A 36 8.34 13.04 -3.87
N GLU A 37 8.86 12.72 -2.69
CA GLU A 37 10.25 12.90 -2.30
C GLU A 37 10.86 11.54 -2.02
N TYR A 38 12.04 11.27 -2.57
CA TYR A 38 12.72 9.99 -2.34
C TYR A 38 13.00 9.81 -0.84
N PHE A 39 12.55 8.67 -0.32
CA PHE A 39 12.63 8.33 1.10
C PHE A 39 13.72 7.30 1.38
N GLY A 40 13.95 6.40 0.43
CA GLY A 40 14.92 5.32 0.59
C GLY A 40 14.64 4.15 -0.33
N SER A 41 15.35 3.04 -0.11
CA SER A 41 15.13 1.77 -0.80
C SER A 41 14.88 0.64 0.19
N LEU A 42 14.09 -0.33 -0.24
CA LEU A 42 13.73 -1.52 0.53
C LEU A 42 14.00 -2.76 -0.31
N THR A 43 14.91 -3.60 0.16
CA THR A 43 15.20 -4.88 -0.49
C THR A 43 14.89 -6.02 0.47
N TYR A 44 14.05 -6.94 0.04
CA TYR A 44 13.90 -8.23 0.70
C TYR A 44 14.75 -9.28 0.00
N ARG A 45 15.30 -10.20 0.78
CA ARG A 45 16.14 -11.31 0.34
C ARG A 45 15.70 -12.59 1.04
N ASP A 46 16.28 -13.70 0.60
CA ASP A 46 15.98 -15.03 1.14
C ASP A 46 14.47 -15.29 1.15
N ILE A 47 13.84 -14.91 0.01
CA ILE A 47 12.42 -15.12 -0.20
C ILE A 47 12.20 -16.63 -0.29
N GLY A 48 11.54 -17.17 0.73
CA GLY A 48 11.21 -18.57 0.80
C GLY A 48 10.15 -18.98 -0.22
N GLU A 49 10.09 -20.27 -0.51
CA GLU A 49 9.02 -20.82 -1.34
C GLU A 49 7.65 -20.47 -0.73
N GLY A 50 6.80 -19.85 -1.52
CA GLY A 50 5.45 -19.45 -1.10
C GLY A 50 4.56 -20.69 -0.90
N LYS A 51 3.85 -20.75 0.23
CA LYS A 51 2.80 -21.75 0.44
C LYS A 51 1.48 -21.22 -0.08
N ASN A 52 0.86 -21.97 -1.00
CA ASN A 52 -0.38 -21.59 -1.64
C ASN A 52 -1.60 -22.14 -0.89
N PHE A 53 -2.62 -21.30 -0.69
CA PHE A 53 -3.90 -21.61 -0.06
C PHE A 53 -5.03 -21.11 -0.97
N SER A 54 -5.38 -21.89 -2.00
CA SER A 54 -6.27 -21.46 -3.07
C SER A 54 -5.67 -20.27 -3.84
N ARG A 55 -6.26 -19.06 -3.73
CA ARG A 55 -5.73 -17.83 -4.33
C ARG A 55 -4.76 -17.09 -3.42
N ASN A 56 -4.72 -17.42 -2.14
CA ASN A 56 -3.81 -16.80 -1.20
C ASN A 56 -2.47 -17.53 -1.19
N PHE A 57 -1.42 -16.77 -0.93
CA PHE A 57 -0.10 -17.36 -0.67
C PHE A 57 0.54 -16.67 0.55
N VAL A 58 1.44 -17.39 1.18
CA VAL A 58 2.29 -16.82 2.23
C VAL A 58 3.74 -17.10 1.86
N ALA A 59 4.50 -16.05 1.64
CA ALA A 59 5.93 -16.13 1.37
C ALA A 59 6.71 -15.50 2.53
N ASN A 60 7.63 -16.27 3.12
CA ASN A 60 8.55 -15.73 4.12
C ASN A 60 9.58 -14.83 3.44
N LEU A 61 9.83 -13.66 4.04
CA LEU A 61 10.86 -12.71 3.61
C LEU A 61 12.00 -12.78 4.63
N GLY A 62 12.89 -13.75 4.43
CA GLY A 62 13.84 -14.21 5.46
C GLY A 62 14.84 -13.18 5.91
N SER A 63 15.28 -12.27 5.02
CA SER A 63 16.17 -11.16 5.32
C SER A 63 15.85 -9.94 4.46
N GLY A 64 16.54 -8.85 4.70
CA GLY A 64 16.36 -7.64 3.89
C GLY A 64 16.95 -6.40 4.54
N THR A 65 17.00 -5.33 3.76
CA THR A 65 17.59 -4.05 4.15
C THR A 65 16.67 -2.91 3.75
N LEU A 66 16.39 -2.03 4.70
CA LEU A 66 15.85 -0.69 4.47
C LEU A 66 17.03 0.28 4.51
N THR A 67 17.27 1.02 3.44
CA THR A 67 18.26 2.10 3.40
C THR A 67 17.53 3.42 3.21
N LEU A 68 17.59 4.29 4.20
CA LEU A 68 16.96 5.61 4.15
C LEU A 68 17.80 6.59 3.31
N ALA A 69 17.16 7.64 2.80
CA ALA A 69 17.84 8.66 2.00
C ALA A 69 18.97 9.41 2.74
N ASN A 70 18.90 9.44 4.07
CA ASN A 70 19.96 10.01 4.93
C ASN A 70 21.11 9.04 5.24
N GLY A 71 21.05 7.80 4.72
CA GLY A 71 22.05 6.77 4.93
C GLY A 71 21.81 5.84 6.12
N ASP A 72 20.79 6.07 6.96
CA ASP A 72 20.45 5.14 8.05
C ASP A 72 20.01 3.79 7.47
N ILE A 73 20.46 2.71 8.08
CA ILE A 73 20.19 1.34 7.62
C ILE A 73 19.42 0.56 8.69
N GLY A 74 18.41 -0.17 8.23
CA GLY A 74 17.66 -1.15 9.02
C GLY A 74 17.71 -2.53 8.35
N LYS A 75 17.77 -3.58 9.15
CA LYS A 75 17.73 -4.97 8.68
C LYS A 75 16.42 -5.64 9.10
N VAL A 76 15.90 -6.49 8.23
CA VAL A 76 14.75 -7.34 8.59
C VAL A 76 15.05 -8.10 9.87
N SER A 77 14.12 -8.02 10.80
CA SER A 77 14.00 -8.91 11.96
C SER A 77 12.68 -9.71 11.85
N ALA A 78 12.64 -10.91 12.42
CA ALA A 78 11.42 -11.72 12.38
C ALA A 78 10.34 -11.13 13.32
N PRO A 79 9.05 -11.20 12.95
CA PRO A 79 8.49 -11.83 11.75
C PRO A 79 8.50 -10.90 10.52
N CYS A 80 8.59 -11.51 9.32
CA CYS A 80 8.48 -10.80 8.06
C CYS A 80 7.94 -11.72 6.96
N ALA A 81 6.78 -11.41 6.39
CA ALA A 81 6.15 -12.21 5.35
C ALA A 81 5.23 -11.39 4.45
N ASP A 82 4.99 -11.89 3.24
CA ASP A 82 3.93 -11.46 2.33
C ASP A 82 2.76 -12.45 2.40
N PHE A 83 1.59 -11.97 2.77
CA PHE A 83 0.31 -12.69 2.82
C PHE A 83 -0.53 -12.36 1.59
N GLY A 84 0.05 -12.49 0.43
CA GLY A 84 -0.53 -12.01 -0.81
C GLY A 84 -1.69 -12.85 -1.34
N ASN A 85 -2.31 -12.33 -2.40
CA ASN A 85 -3.41 -12.98 -3.09
C ASN A 85 -3.23 -12.88 -4.61
N ALA A 86 -3.35 -14.00 -5.32
CA ALA A 86 -3.37 -14.05 -6.77
C ALA A 86 -4.80 -13.82 -7.27
N GLN A 87 -5.13 -12.64 -7.73
CA GLN A 87 -6.46 -12.28 -8.27
C GLN A 87 -6.74 -12.99 -9.59
N LYS A 88 -5.73 -13.02 -10.46
CA LYS A 88 -5.68 -13.72 -11.74
C LYS A 88 -4.25 -14.23 -11.93
N GLU A 89 -4.06 -15.03 -12.98
CA GLU A 89 -2.70 -15.29 -13.46
C GLU A 89 -1.99 -13.94 -13.71
N LEU A 90 -0.79 -13.77 -13.15
CA LEU A 90 0.06 -12.57 -13.25
C LEU A 90 -0.48 -11.29 -12.58
N TRP A 91 -1.56 -11.37 -11.80
CA TRP A 91 -2.13 -10.24 -11.05
C TRP A 91 -2.17 -10.54 -9.56
N PHE A 92 -1.44 -9.78 -8.78
CA PHE A 92 -1.23 -10.05 -7.36
C PHE A 92 -1.60 -8.84 -6.50
N ASP A 93 -2.28 -9.13 -5.40
CA ASP A 93 -2.39 -8.23 -4.26
C ASP A 93 -1.30 -8.61 -3.26
N LEU A 94 -0.57 -7.61 -2.80
CA LEU A 94 0.45 -7.75 -1.76
C LEU A 94 -0.15 -7.40 -0.40
N ASP A 95 0.23 -8.14 0.65
CA ASP A 95 -0.06 -7.82 2.06
C ASP A 95 1.19 -8.17 2.87
N VAL A 96 2.14 -7.25 2.89
CA VAL A 96 3.43 -7.45 3.55
C VAL A 96 3.42 -6.88 4.97
N ARG A 97 3.98 -7.65 5.89
CA ARG A 97 4.12 -7.27 7.31
C ARG A 97 5.48 -7.70 7.80
N CYS A 98 6.31 -6.73 8.15
CA CYS A 98 7.70 -6.96 8.51
C CYS A 98 8.15 -6.10 9.67
N THR A 99 9.08 -6.61 10.46
CA THR A 99 9.81 -5.85 11.45
C THR A 99 11.24 -5.62 10.99
N PHE A 100 11.78 -4.48 11.37
CA PHE A 100 13.16 -4.08 11.08
C PHE A 100 13.82 -3.61 12.36
N THR A 101 15.12 -3.88 12.48
CA THR A 101 15.98 -3.30 13.51
C THR A 101 17.00 -2.39 12.82
N MET A 102 16.98 -1.12 13.17
CA MET A 102 17.93 -0.11 12.70
C MET A 102 19.30 -0.31 13.34
N GLU A 103 20.36 0.23 12.76
CA GLU A 103 21.71 0.11 13.31
C GLU A 103 21.88 0.69 14.72
N ASP A 104 21.06 1.67 15.09
CA ASP A 104 21.02 2.23 16.45
C ASP A 104 20.13 1.44 17.43
N GLY A 105 19.61 0.27 17.02
CA GLY A 105 18.76 -0.61 17.81
C GLY A 105 17.28 -0.25 17.82
N ALA A 106 16.85 0.81 17.12
CA ALA A 106 15.44 1.15 17.00
C ALA A 106 14.67 0.09 16.20
N HIS A 107 13.43 -0.20 16.63
CA HIS A 107 12.56 -1.13 15.92
C HIS A 107 11.53 -0.39 15.09
N LEU A 108 11.35 -0.85 13.85
CA LEU A 108 10.32 -0.38 12.93
C LEU A 108 9.38 -1.54 12.58
N TYR A 109 8.08 -1.30 12.57
CA TYR A 109 7.09 -2.17 11.98
C TYR A 109 6.62 -1.56 10.67
N ILE A 110 6.88 -2.24 9.56
CA ILE A 110 6.51 -1.82 8.20
C ILE A 110 5.43 -2.76 7.68
N PHE A 111 4.31 -2.20 7.25
CA PHE A 111 3.22 -2.98 6.67
C PHE A 111 2.60 -2.24 5.49
N TYR A 112 2.19 -3.00 4.49
CA TYR A 112 1.58 -2.42 3.30
C TYR A 112 0.75 -3.41 2.50
N GLY A 113 -0.30 -2.89 1.88
CA GLY A 113 -0.93 -3.49 0.72
C GLY A 113 -0.35 -2.92 -0.57
N GLY A 114 -0.55 -3.64 -1.67
CA GLY A 114 -0.08 -3.19 -2.97
C GLY A 114 -0.64 -4.02 -4.10
N LYS A 115 -0.32 -3.60 -5.32
CA LYS A 115 -0.71 -4.30 -6.55
C LYS A 115 0.53 -4.57 -7.39
N MET A 116 0.62 -5.79 -7.91
CA MET A 116 1.60 -6.15 -8.91
C MET A 116 0.88 -6.78 -10.10
N ILE A 117 1.09 -6.22 -11.28
CA ILE A 117 0.57 -6.73 -12.54
C ILE A 117 1.76 -7.00 -13.45
N MET A 118 1.90 -8.25 -13.84
CA MET A 118 2.93 -8.70 -14.78
C MET A 118 2.32 -8.96 -16.16
N ASP A 119 3.15 -9.19 -17.15
CA ASP A 119 2.78 -9.70 -18.48
C ASP A 119 3.46 -11.04 -18.75
N ASP A 120 3.15 -11.60 -19.94
CA ASP A 120 3.68 -12.90 -20.33
C ASP A 120 5.22 -12.91 -20.36
N LYS A 121 5.84 -11.76 -20.63
CA LYS A 121 7.31 -11.65 -20.60
C LYS A 121 7.88 -11.84 -19.19
N ALA A 122 7.20 -11.37 -18.15
CA ALA A 122 7.62 -11.66 -16.78
C ALA A 122 7.55 -13.17 -16.48
N LYS A 123 6.50 -13.85 -16.97
CA LYS A 123 6.34 -15.30 -16.83
C LYS A 123 7.49 -16.06 -17.52
N GLU A 124 7.80 -15.71 -18.77
CA GLU A 124 8.94 -16.28 -19.49
C GLU A 124 10.25 -16.12 -18.71
N LEU A 125 10.51 -14.89 -18.20
CA LEU A 125 11.71 -14.62 -17.42
C LEU A 125 11.76 -15.40 -16.10
N MET A 126 10.61 -15.57 -15.43
CA MET A 126 10.52 -16.40 -14.22
C MET A 126 10.82 -17.87 -14.53
N ASP A 127 10.26 -18.42 -15.62
CA ASP A 127 10.47 -19.80 -16.06
C ASP A 127 11.95 -20.03 -16.45
N GLU A 128 12.61 -18.99 -16.97
CA GLU A 128 14.05 -18.99 -17.30
C GLU A 128 14.97 -18.68 -16.10
N GLY A 129 14.41 -18.42 -14.90
CA GLY A 129 15.18 -18.01 -13.73
C GLY A 129 15.90 -16.68 -13.88
N LYS A 130 15.34 -15.77 -14.67
CA LYS A 130 15.91 -14.44 -14.93
C LYS A 130 15.16 -13.33 -14.19
N PRO A 131 15.84 -12.23 -13.81
CA PRO A 131 15.20 -11.11 -13.15
C PRO A 131 14.25 -10.35 -14.08
N TRP A 132 13.16 -9.84 -13.51
CA TRP A 132 12.17 -9.02 -14.21
C TRP A 132 12.06 -7.62 -13.59
N LYS A 133 11.79 -6.62 -14.43
CA LYS A 133 11.82 -5.20 -14.15
C LYS A 133 10.63 -4.49 -14.82
N PRO A 134 10.31 -3.23 -14.46
CA PRO A 134 9.25 -2.47 -15.13
C PRO A 134 9.35 -2.38 -16.66
N LYS A 135 10.56 -2.50 -17.22
CA LYS A 135 10.77 -2.45 -18.69
C LYS A 135 10.64 -3.80 -19.40
N ASN A 136 10.60 -4.91 -18.65
CA ASN A 136 10.62 -6.25 -19.22
C ASN A 136 9.75 -7.23 -18.43
N GLY A 137 8.46 -6.94 -18.29
CA GLY A 137 7.52 -7.88 -17.73
C GLY A 137 6.64 -7.34 -16.61
N ILE A 138 6.90 -6.13 -16.08
CA ILE A 138 6.06 -5.53 -15.05
C ILE A 138 5.27 -4.37 -15.66
N LYS A 139 3.95 -4.50 -15.72
CA LYS A 139 3.03 -3.43 -16.15
C LYS A 139 2.73 -2.44 -15.03
N TYR A 140 2.64 -2.93 -13.82
CA TYR A 140 2.30 -2.14 -12.63
C TYR A 140 2.84 -2.80 -11.39
N TRP A 141 3.53 -2.06 -10.50
CA TRP A 141 3.99 -2.58 -9.23
C TRP A 141 4.17 -1.44 -8.24
N ILE A 142 3.10 -1.18 -7.49
CA ILE A 142 3.02 -0.10 -6.51
C ILE A 142 2.45 -0.65 -5.20
N ASN A 143 3.02 -0.19 -4.09
CA ASN A 143 2.52 -0.44 -2.75
C ASN A 143 2.45 0.86 -1.94
N ALA A 144 1.80 0.81 -0.77
CA ALA A 144 1.58 1.98 0.09
C ALA A 144 2.05 1.71 1.52
N PRO A 145 3.36 1.73 1.80
CA PRO A 145 3.89 1.40 3.11
C PRO A 145 3.49 2.41 4.18
N LEU A 146 3.19 1.87 5.36
CA LEU A 146 3.11 2.58 6.62
C LEU A 146 4.17 2.05 7.56
N ILE A 147 4.79 2.95 8.33
CA ILE A 147 5.79 2.60 9.34
C ILE A 147 5.25 2.97 10.71
N ARG A 148 5.52 2.11 11.70
CA ARG A 148 5.25 2.37 13.11
C ARG A 148 6.51 2.12 13.91
N THR A 149 6.80 3.04 14.84
CA THR A 149 7.95 2.94 15.72
C THR A 149 7.72 3.72 17.03
N SER A 150 8.36 3.29 18.09
CA SER A 150 8.44 4.03 19.36
C SER A 150 9.75 4.83 19.48
N SER A 151 10.63 4.76 18.50
CA SER A 151 11.89 5.50 18.49
C SER A 151 11.67 6.99 18.31
N GLN A 152 12.22 7.82 19.19
CA GLN A 152 12.15 9.28 19.05
C GLN A 152 12.83 9.79 17.77
N LYS A 153 13.94 9.17 17.36
CA LYS A 153 14.68 9.53 16.13
C LYS A 153 13.84 9.35 14.88
N TYR A 154 13.02 8.31 14.83
CA TYR A 154 12.20 7.93 13.66
C TYR A 154 10.71 8.22 13.86
N ASP A 155 10.33 8.96 14.91
CA ASP A 155 8.92 9.22 15.25
C ASP A 155 8.14 9.86 14.07
N TYR A 156 8.80 10.70 13.26
CA TYR A 156 8.20 11.31 12.08
C TYR A 156 7.63 10.28 11.08
N MET A 157 8.13 9.05 11.07
CA MET A 157 7.64 7.98 10.18
C MET A 157 6.21 7.53 10.52
N ASN A 158 5.78 7.73 11.78
CA ASN A 158 4.41 7.41 12.22
C ASN A 158 3.35 8.27 11.52
N TYR A 159 3.72 9.41 10.97
CA TYR A 159 2.81 10.46 10.48
C TYR A 159 2.91 10.72 8.99
N ILE A 160 3.72 9.96 8.26
CA ILE A 160 3.88 10.13 6.82
C ILE A 160 3.27 8.95 6.05
N GLN A 161 2.79 9.24 4.84
CA GLN A 161 2.41 8.22 3.87
C GLN A 161 3.56 7.98 2.90
N LEU A 162 3.86 6.71 2.66
CA LEU A 162 4.83 6.31 1.65
C LEU A 162 4.12 5.69 0.44
N ILE A 163 4.80 5.79 -0.70
CA ILE A 163 4.53 5.02 -1.91
C ILE A 163 5.79 4.22 -2.24
N GLY A 164 5.66 2.93 -2.41
CA GLY A 164 6.73 2.05 -2.86
C GLY A 164 6.54 1.68 -4.32
N LYS A 165 7.60 1.82 -5.11
CA LYS A 165 7.66 1.42 -6.51
C LYS A 165 8.58 0.22 -6.67
N GLY A 166 8.08 -0.88 -7.21
CA GLY A 166 8.90 -2.04 -7.52
C GLY A 166 9.93 -1.74 -8.61
N ILE A 167 11.17 -2.13 -8.38
CA ILE A 167 12.32 -1.84 -9.25
C ILE A 167 12.82 -3.10 -9.94
N ILE A 168 12.96 -4.18 -9.20
CA ILE A 168 13.44 -5.47 -9.71
C ILE A 168 12.96 -6.60 -8.82
N ALA A 169 12.62 -7.71 -9.43
CA ALA A 169 12.47 -9.00 -8.77
C ALA A 169 13.32 -10.05 -9.47
N ASP A 170 13.99 -10.84 -8.68
CA ASP A 170 14.73 -12.03 -9.10
C ASP A 170 14.41 -13.13 -8.09
N LEU A 171 13.40 -13.92 -8.41
CA LEU A 171 12.95 -14.99 -7.52
C LEU A 171 13.92 -16.17 -7.53
N SER A 172 14.74 -16.34 -8.59
CA SER A 172 15.78 -17.38 -8.64
C SER A 172 16.93 -17.04 -7.69
N ALA A 173 17.26 -15.76 -7.56
CA ALA A 173 18.21 -15.24 -6.58
C ALA A 173 17.54 -14.85 -5.23
N GLY A 174 16.23 -15.02 -5.12
CA GLY A 174 15.45 -14.85 -3.89
C GLY A 174 15.38 -13.39 -3.41
N TYR A 175 15.27 -12.40 -4.30
CA TYR A 175 15.13 -11.00 -3.85
C TYR A 175 14.15 -10.15 -4.66
N VAL A 176 13.64 -9.11 -3.99
CA VAL A 176 12.85 -8.03 -4.58
C VAL A 176 13.31 -6.69 -4.00
N THR A 177 13.26 -5.63 -4.83
CA THR A 177 13.66 -4.28 -4.42
C THR A 177 12.61 -3.25 -4.81
N TYR A 178 12.39 -2.30 -3.91
CA TYR A 178 11.50 -1.15 -4.07
C TYR A 178 12.27 0.15 -3.83
N ASP A 179 11.95 1.18 -4.58
CA ASP A 179 12.20 2.56 -4.18
C ASP A 179 10.99 3.08 -3.39
N LEU A 180 11.26 3.76 -2.28
CA LEU A 180 10.25 4.35 -1.41
C LEU A 180 10.24 5.87 -1.58
N TYR A 181 9.04 6.45 -1.61
CA TYR A 181 8.83 7.88 -1.74
C TYR A 181 7.86 8.36 -0.67
N LYS A 182 8.19 9.46 -0.01
CA LYS A 182 7.29 10.17 0.89
C LYS A 182 6.33 11.03 0.08
N VAL A 183 5.05 10.93 0.38
CA VAL A 183 4.01 11.80 -0.19
C VAL A 183 4.06 13.14 0.53
N LEU A 184 4.29 14.22 -0.23
CA LEU A 184 4.30 15.57 0.32
C LEU A 184 2.92 16.19 0.20
N TYR A 185 2.36 16.60 1.35
CA TYR A 185 1.18 17.46 1.39
C TYR A 185 1.60 18.91 1.10
N GLN A 186 1.07 19.46 0.02
CA GLN A 186 1.26 20.89 -0.28
C GLN A 186 0.09 21.67 0.33
N LYS A 187 0.40 22.56 1.28
CA LYS A 187 -0.58 23.52 1.76
C LYS A 187 -1.01 24.40 0.58
N LEU A 188 -2.31 24.42 0.31
CA LEU A 188 -2.90 25.32 -0.68
C LEU A 188 -2.70 26.76 -0.28
#